data_d701d30f0730d779af11d23a70c33c1e
#
_entry.id   d701d30f0730d779af11d23a70c33c1e
#
_cell.length_a   1.000
_cell.length_b   1.000
_cell.length_c   1.000
_cell.angle_alpha   90.00
_cell.angle_beta   90.00
_cell.angle_gamma   90.00
#
_symmetry.space_group_name_H-M   'P 1'
#
loop_
_entity.id
_entity.type
_entity.pdbx_description
1 polymer ?
#
loop_
_entity_poly.entity_id
_entity_poly.type
_entity_poly.pdbx_seq_one_letter_code
_entity_poly.pdbx_strand_id
1 'polypeptide(L)'
;MSKQRATIPKRTPITHIKRGIGSLVLRRFDPSRDSYEQITTMLHRAFARLGMMGLNCTCVDQDVAVTQQRAEAGDCFVVVSGGNVIGTMTLYASDGESACDHYHRRDVATIRQLAVDPTWQDRGIGKSLLAFAEHWAATRGYVELALDTPCPAAHLVAFYRGQGFRIIGAVRFSGKVYDSAILSKAPVVARTLAAWTHQVALPGDRFVRFAA
;
A
#
# COMPACT_ATOMS: atom_id res chain seq x y z
N MET A 1 -17.17 -31.61 3.09
CA MET A 1 -16.50 -30.81 4.12
C MET A 1 -16.61 -29.33 3.71
N SER A 2 -17.48 -28.59 4.41
CA SER A 2 -17.85 -27.21 4.06
C SER A 2 -16.69 -26.27 4.41
N LYS A 3 -16.19 -25.51 3.42
CA LYS A 3 -15.18 -24.45 3.62
C LYS A 3 -15.89 -23.26 4.26
N GLN A 4 -15.74 -23.09 5.57
CA GLN A 4 -16.10 -21.84 6.23
C GLN A 4 -15.21 -20.72 5.64
N ARG A 5 -15.82 -19.86 4.83
CA ARG A 5 -15.24 -18.55 4.49
C ARG A 5 -15.17 -17.74 5.78
N ALA A 6 -13.96 -17.38 6.20
CA ALA A 6 -13.75 -16.43 7.28
C ALA A 6 -14.44 -15.12 6.89
N THR A 7 -15.47 -14.75 7.63
CA THR A 7 -16.21 -13.51 7.44
C THR A 7 -15.31 -12.36 7.91
N ILE A 8 -14.72 -11.64 6.98
CA ILE A 8 -13.93 -10.43 7.27
C ILE A 8 -14.90 -9.40 7.87
N PRO A 9 -14.61 -8.80 9.05
CA PRO A 9 -15.48 -7.78 9.61
C PRO A 9 -15.61 -6.60 8.64
N LYS A 10 -16.83 -6.24 8.28
CA LYS A 10 -17.20 -5.23 7.26
C LYS A 10 -16.79 -3.78 7.61
N ARG A 11 -16.03 -3.54 8.67
CA ARG A 11 -15.67 -2.19 9.13
C ARG A 11 -14.17 -2.10 9.38
N THR A 12 -13.45 -1.58 8.41
CA THR A 12 -12.05 -1.19 8.59
C THR A 12 -12.00 0.16 9.30
N PRO A 13 -11.25 0.32 10.38
CA PRO A 13 -11.12 1.60 11.06
C PRO A 13 -10.50 2.66 10.14
N ILE A 14 -11.03 3.88 10.23
CA ILE A 14 -10.49 5.05 9.56
C ILE A 14 -9.40 5.63 10.46
N THR A 15 -8.21 5.76 9.95
CA THR A 15 -7.05 6.24 10.70
C THR A 15 -6.72 7.67 10.28
N HIS A 16 -6.72 8.61 11.22
CA HIS A 16 -6.33 10.00 11.00
C HIS A 16 -4.85 10.21 11.29
N ILE A 17 -4.11 10.68 10.29
CA ILE A 17 -2.71 11.07 10.43
C ILE A 17 -2.67 12.59 10.67
N LYS A 18 -2.39 13.02 11.89
CA LYS A 18 -2.27 14.44 12.22
C LYS A 18 -0.82 14.91 12.09
N ARG A 19 -0.51 15.71 11.10
CA ARG A 19 0.66 16.60 11.10
C ARG A 19 0.28 17.93 10.45
N GLY A 20 0.19 18.97 11.26
CA GLY A 20 0.42 20.39 10.99
C GLY A 20 -0.42 21.14 9.94
N ILE A 21 -1.00 20.50 8.93
CA ILE A 21 -1.78 21.17 7.89
C ILE A 21 -2.89 20.22 7.41
N GLY A 22 -4.12 20.40 7.90
CA GLY A 22 -5.27 19.60 7.53
C GLY A 22 -5.27 18.19 8.14
N SER A 23 -6.43 17.56 8.31
CA SER A 23 -6.53 16.17 8.72
C SER A 23 -6.30 15.27 7.51
N LEU A 24 -5.30 14.39 7.59
CA LEU A 24 -5.11 13.30 6.65
C LEU A 24 -5.89 12.09 7.14
N VAL A 25 -6.64 11.48 6.24
CA VAL A 25 -7.45 10.29 6.54
C VAL A 25 -6.93 9.12 5.73
N LEU A 26 -6.41 8.09 6.39
CA LEU A 26 -6.15 6.78 5.79
C LEU A 26 -7.39 5.91 6.00
N ARG A 27 -7.96 5.41 4.93
CA ARG A 27 -9.15 4.55 4.96
C ARG A 27 -9.19 3.59 3.77
N ARG A 28 -10.05 2.59 3.83
CA ARG A 28 -10.33 1.74 2.69
C ARG A 28 -10.95 2.57 1.56
N PHE A 29 -10.60 2.23 0.32
CA PHE A 29 -11.24 2.75 -0.87
C PHE A 29 -12.75 2.42 -0.84
N ASP A 30 -13.57 3.39 -1.23
CA ASP A 30 -15.02 3.27 -1.25
C ASP A 30 -15.53 3.80 -2.60
N PRO A 31 -15.98 2.92 -3.52
CA PRO A 31 -16.38 3.33 -4.86
C PRO A 31 -17.61 4.24 -4.90
N SER A 32 -18.32 4.40 -3.78
CA SER A 32 -19.46 5.34 -3.70
C SER A 32 -19.03 6.82 -3.57
N ARG A 33 -17.76 7.07 -3.24
CA ARG A 33 -17.21 8.42 -3.00
C ARG A 33 -15.79 8.63 -3.53
N ASP A 34 -15.10 7.57 -3.91
CA ASP A 34 -13.75 7.62 -4.47
C ASP A 34 -13.81 7.23 -5.95
N SER A 35 -12.86 7.73 -6.72
CA SER A 35 -12.78 7.48 -8.16
C SER A 35 -11.47 6.79 -8.50
N TYR A 36 -11.53 5.76 -9.34
CA TYR A 36 -10.35 5.10 -9.88
C TYR A 36 -9.54 6.04 -10.77
N GLU A 37 -10.20 7.00 -11.44
CA GLU A 37 -9.53 8.04 -12.24
C GLU A 37 -8.65 8.93 -11.37
N GLN A 38 -9.10 9.31 -10.17
CA GLN A 38 -8.28 10.08 -9.23
C GLN A 38 -7.05 9.29 -8.78
N ILE A 39 -7.22 7.99 -8.47
CA ILE A 39 -6.10 7.11 -8.12
C ILE A 39 -5.13 7.02 -9.30
N THR A 40 -5.63 6.74 -10.52
CA THR A 40 -4.81 6.59 -11.73
C THR A 40 -4.00 7.85 -11.98
N THR A 41 -4.64 9.02 -11.98
CA THR A 41 -3.98 10.30 -12.19
C THR A 41 -2.90 10.57 -11.13
N MET A 42 -3.19 10.24 -9.87
CA MET A 42 -2.21 10.38 -8.78
C MET A 42 -1.04 9.39 -8.94
N LEU A 43 -1.31 8.14 -9.35
CA LEU A 43 -0.28 7.14 -9.64
C LEU A 43 0.66 7.62 -10.76
N HIS A 44 0.12 8.13 -11.87
CA HIS A 44 0.92 8.67 -12.96
C HIS A 44 1.88 9.77 -12.48
N ARG A 45 1.39 10.72 -11.68
CA ARG A 45 2.25 11.76 -11.08
C ARG A 45 3.33 11.18 -10.17
N ALA A 46 2.96 10.24 -9.31
CA ALA A 46 3.88 9.64 -8.34
C ALA A 46 4.98 8.79 -9.02
N PHE A 47 4.64 8.13 -10.13
CA PHE A 47 5.57 7.28 -10.88
C PHE A 47 6.27 7.98 -12.05
N ALA A 48 5.94 9.24 -12.35
CA ALA A 48 6.53 9.98 -13.47
C ALA A 48 8.07 9.99 -13.45
N ARG A 49 8.69 10.10 -12.26
CA ARG A 49 10.14 10.02 -12.12
C ARG A 49 10.71 8.69 -12.61
N LEU A 50 10.03 7.57 -12.36
CA LEU A 50 10.47 6.25 -12.83
C LEU A 50 10.34 6.15 -14.36
N GLY A 51 9.28 6.72 -14.92
CA GLY A 51 9.13 6.85 -16.38
C GLY A 51 10.27 7.65 -17.00
N MET A 52 10.65 8.79 -16.41
CA MET A 52 11.81 9.60 -16.87
C MET A 52 13.14 8.84 -16.76
N MET A 53 13.25 7.85 -15.88
CA MET A 53 14.39 6.95 -15.80
C MET A 53 14.36 5.82 -16.86
N GLY A 54 13.37 5.80 -17.76
CA GLY A 54 13.17 4.75 -18.75
C GLY A 54 12.57 3.45 -18.19
N LEU A 55 12.00 3.49 -16.98
CA LEU A 55 11.44 2.32 -16.32
C LEU A 55 9.94 2.23 -16.62
N ASN A 56 9.53 1.20 -17.35
CA ASN A 56 8.14 0.96 -17.73
C ASN A 56 7.32 0.30 -16.61
N CYS A 57 7.35 0.92 -15.40
CA CYS A 57 6.50 0.46 -14.29
C CYS A 57 5.02 0.62 -14.67
N THR A 58 4.19 -0.35 -14.31
CA THR A 58 2.76 -0.35 -14.66
C THR A 58 2.06 0.95 -14.26
N CYS A 59 2.39 1.51 -13.09
CA CYS A 59 1.78 2.75 -12.60
C CYS A 59 2.28 4.02 -13.32
N VAL A 60 3.21 3.93 -14.27
CA VAL A 60 3.65 5.11 -15.05
C VAL A 60 2.56 5.57 -16.02
N ASP A 61 1.87 4.60 -16.65
CA ASP A 61 0.96 4.84 -17.76
C ASP A 61 -0.27 3.92 -17.80
N GLN A 62 -0.52 3.14 -16.73
CA GLN A 62 -1.68 2.26 -16.66
C GLN A 62 -2.99 3.04 -16.86
N ASP A 63 -3.95 2.46 -17.55
CA ASP A 63 -5.29 3.01 -17.66
C ASP A 63 -6.12 2.83 -16.37
N VAL A 64 -7.31 3.43 -16.36
CA VAL A 64 -8.24 3.38 -15.23
C VAL A 64 -8.72 1.94 -14.97
N ALA A 65 -8.94 1.15 -16.04
CA ALA A 65 -9.41 -0.23 -15.90
C ALA A 65 -8.35 -1.11 -15.22
N VAL A 66 -7.08 -0.92 -15.55
CA VAL A 66 -5.96 -1.60 -14.87
C VAL A 66 -5.85 -1.15 -13.40
N THR A 67 -6.04 0.14 -13.12
CA THR A 67 -6.06 0.64 -11.74
C THR A 67 -7.19 -0.02 -10.94
N GLN A 68 -8.39 -0.09 -11.52
CA GLN A 68 -9.56 -0.73 -10.91
C GLN A 68 -9.31 -2.21 -10.65
N GLN A 69 -8.91 -2.97 -11.68
CA GLN A 69 -8.61 -4.40 -11.55
C GLN A 69 -7.62 -4.67 -10.40
N ARG A 70 -6.54 -3.88 -10.33
CA ARG A 70 -5.51 -4.04 -9.30
C ARG A 70 -6.01 -3.62 -7.92
N ALA A 71 -6.87 -2.62 -7.82
CA ALA A 71 -7.46 -2.19 -6.55
C ALA A 71 -8.46 -3.21 -6.01
N GLU A 72 -9.26 -3.83 -6.90
CA GLU A 72 -10.28 -4.84 -6.55
C GLU A 72 -9.67 -6.22 -6.24
N ALA A 73 -8.48 -6.51 -6.75
CA ALA A 73 -7.77 -7.77 -6.49
C ALA A 73 -7.28 -7.89 -5.02
N GLY A 74 -7.32 -6.81 -4.23
CA GLY A 74 -6.90 -6.82 -2.84
C GLY A 74 -7.67 -5.82 -1.96
N ASP A 75 -7.12 -5.54 -0.79
CA ASP A 75 -7.62 -4.49 0.10
C ASP A 75 -6.99 -3.15 -0.31
N CYS A 76 -7.69 -2.35 -1.09
CA CYS A 76 -7.24 -1.02 -1.51
C CYS A 76 -7.50 0.03 -0.42
N PHE A 77 -6.46 0.82 -0.11
CA PHE A 77 -6.50 1.92 0.84
C PHE A 77 -6.08 3.23 0.18
N VAL A 78 -6.69 4.32 0.62
CA VAL A 78 -6.39 5.67 0.15
C VAL A 78 -6.09 6.60 1.32
N VAL A 79 -5.16 7.52 1.09
CA VAL A 79 -4.95 8.69 1.96
C VAL A 79 -5.63 9.87 1.33
N VAL A 80 -6.51 10.52 2.07
CA VAL A 80 -7.34 11.64 1.58
C VAL A 80 -7.03 12.90 2.38
N SER A 81 -6.93 14.02 1.70
CA SER A 81 -6.83 15.37 2.25
C SER A 81 -7.74 16.32 1.50
N GLY A 82 -8.64 17.02 2.20
CA GLY A 82 -9.57 17.97 1.58
C GLY A 82 -10.40 17.37 0.44
N GLY A 83 -10.78 16.08 0.54
CA GLY A 83 -11.53 15.36 -0.49
C GLY A 83 -10.70 14.79 -1.65
N ASN A 84 -9.40 15.08 -1.71
CA ASN A 84 -8.52 14.59 -2.77
C ASN A 84 -7.71 13.37 -2.31
N VAL A 85 -7.57 12.38 -3.18
CA VAL A 85 -6.66 11.23 -2.97
C VAL A 85 -5.22 11.71 -3.17
N ILE A 86 -4.42 11.61 -2.11
CA ILE A 86 -3.01 12.02 -2.07
C ILE A 86 -2.05 10.87 -1.84
N GLY A 87 -2.57 9.67 -1.63
CA GLY A 87 -1.78 8.45 -1.51
C GLY A 87 -2.66 7.23 -1.64
N THR A 88 -2.07 6.11 -2.03
CA THR A 88 -2.75 4.82 -2.16
C THR A 88 -1.81 3.67 -1.89
N MET A 89 -2.37 2.52 -1.57
CA MET A 89 -1.75 1.20 -1.63
C MET A 89 -2.81 0.13 -1.72
N THR A 90 -2.49 -1.00 -2.31
CA THR A 90 -3.33 -2.20 -2.28
C THR A 90 -2.57 -3.33 -1.61
N LEU A 91 -3.20 -4.01 -0.67
CA LEU A 91 -2.63 -5.12 0.09
C LEU A 91 -3.26 -6.42 -0.39
N TYR A 92 -2.41 -7.33 -0.87
CA TYR A 92 -2.84 -8.61 -1.42
C TYR A 92 -2.49 -9.74 -0.45
N ALA A 93 -3.31 -10.79 -0.46
CA ALA A 93 -2.94 -12.11 0.02
C ALA A 93 -1.92 -12.76 -0.93
N SER A 94 -1.69 -14.07 -0.79
CA SER A 94 -0.86 -14.84 -1.73
C SER A 94 -1.38 -14.69 -3.16
N ASP A 95 -0.46 -14.58 -4.11
CA ASP A 95 -0.71 -14.41 -5.54
C ASP A 95 -0.06 -15.55 -6.33
N GLY A 96 -0.84 -16.63 -6.55
CA GLY A 96 -0.36 -17.83 -7.23
C GLY A 96 -0.10 -17.67 -8.74
N GLU A 97 -0.58 -16.56 -9.33
CA GLU A 97 -0.35 -16.24 -10.74
C GLU A 97 0.88 -15.33 -10.96
N SER A 98 1.51 -14.90 -9.89
CA SER A 98 2.70 -14.04 -9.98
C SER A 98 3.89 -14.79 -10.56
N ALA A 99 4.73 -14.12 -11.36
CA ALA A 99 6.03 -14.65 -11.78
C ALA A 99 7.06 -14.70 -10.63
N CYS A 100 6.70 -14.27 -9.43
CA CYS A 100 7.54 -14.32 -8.25
C CYS A 100 7.07 -15.45 -7.32
N ASP A 101 7.80 -16.56 -7.25
CA ASP A 101 7.45 -17.72 -6.43
C ASP A 101 7.26 -17.38 -4.95
N HIS A 102 7.96 -16.36 -4.44
CA HIS A 102 7.79 -15.90 -3.07
C HIS A 102 6.37 -15.42 -2.78
N TYR A 103 5.66 -14.88 -3.77
CA TYR A 103 4.29 -14.39 -3.64
C TYR A 103 3.25 -15.51 -3.71
N HIS A 104 3.62 -16.74 -4.10
CA HIS A 104 2.74 -17.91 -4.06
C HIS A 104 2.49 -18.42 -2.64
N ARG A 105 3.36 -18.08 -1.71
CA ARG A 105 3.28 -18.54 -0.33
C ARG A 105 2.04 -17.96 0.35
N ARG A 106 1.28 -18.82 1.05
CA ARG A 106 0.04 -18.45 1.74
C ARG A 106 0.25 -17.58 2.99
N ASP A 107 1.46 -17.58 3.51
CA ASP A 107 1.88 -16.83 4.69
C ASP A 107 2.57 -15.50 4.34
N VAL A 108 2.60 -15.14 3.05
CA VAL A 108 3.15 -13.88 2.54
C VAL A 108 2.03 -12.97 2.06
N ALA A 109 1.99 -11.75 2.59
CA ALA A 109 1.18 -10.66 2.05
C ALA A 109 2.04 -9.75 1.17
N THR A 110 1.44 -9.10 0.16
CA THR A 110 2.18 -8.21 -0.72
C THR A 110 1.58 -6.81 -0.80
N ILE A 111 2.44 -5.81 -0.99
CA ILE A 111 2.04 -4.42 -1.21
C ILE A 111 2.13 -4.11 -2.70
N ARG A 112 1.04 -3.59 -3.26
CA ARG A 112 0.94 -3.15 -4.64
C ARG A 112 0.48 -1.69 -4.70
N GLN A 113 0.79 -0.98 -5.78
CA GLN A 113 0.34 0.39 -6.05
C GLN A 113 0.62 1.36 -4.89
N LEU A 114 1.70 1.15 -4.11
CA LEU A 114 2.08 2.08 -3.06
C LEU A 114 2.59 3.37 -3.67
N ALA A 115 1.86 4.45 -3.43
CA ALA A 115 2.19 5.77 -3.95
C ALA A 115 1.77 6.89 -3.00
N VAL A 116 2.51 8.00 -3.08
CA VAL A 116 2.16 9.28 -2.47
C VAL A 116 2.33 10.36 -3.53
N ASP A 117 1.34 11.24 -3.66
CA ASP A 117 1.41 12.38 -4.57
C ASP A 117 2.71 13.17 -4.34
N PRO A 118 3.46 13.55 -5.40
CA PRO A 118 4.73 14.24 -5.26
C PRO A 118 4.69 15.48 -4.36
N THR A 119 3.59 16.24 -4.39
CA THR A 119 3.42 17.42 -3.56
C THR A 119 3.25 17.11 -2.07
N TRP A 120 3.01 15.83 -1.74
CA TRP A 120 2.80 15.34 -0.37
C TRP A 120 3.91 14.39 0.11
N GLN A 121 4.92 14.13 -0.71
CA GLN A 121 6.09 13.33 -0.32
C GLN A 121 6.91 14.04 0.77
N ASP A 122 7.87 13.34 1.36
CA ASP A 122 8.77 13.78 2.43
C ASP A 122 8.09 14.26 3.71
N ARG A 123 6.79 14.00 3.84
CA ARG A 123 5.97 14.31 5.03
C ARG A 123 5.68 13.08 5.90
N GLY A 124 6.33 11.95 5.64
CA GLY A 124 6.18 10.71 6.40
C GLY A 124 4.97 9.85 6.00
N ILE A 125 4.16 10.26 4.98
CA ILE A 125 2.96 9.51 4.56
C ILE A 125 3.32 8.11 4.07
N GLY A 126 4.38 7.96 3.26
CA GLY A 126 4.82 6.63 2.79
C GLY A 126 5.23 5.70 3.93
N LYS A 127 5.90 6.22 4.97
CA LYS A 127 6.22 5.46 6.18
C LYS A 127 4.96 5.04 6.93
N SER A 128 3.95 5.93 7.00
CA SER A 128 2.66 5.65 7.62
C SER A 128 1.91 4.53 6.91
N LEU A 129 1.90 4.56 5.58
CA LEU A 129 1.29 3.52 4.75
C LEU A 129 1.97 2.17 5.00
N LEU A 130 3.31 2.13 5.04
CA LEU A 130 4.05 0.89 5.33
C LEU A 130 3.76 0.36 6.73
N ALA A 131 3.75 1.21 7.76
CA ALA A 131 3.42 0.79 9.12
C ALA A 131 1.99 0.25 9.23
N PHE A 132 1.03 0.85 8.48
CA PHE A 132 -0.32 0.31 8.38
C PHE A 132 -0.34 -1.05 7.67
N ALA A 133 0.40 -1.21 6.58
CA ALA A 133 0.51 -2.48 5.85
C ALA A 133 1.08 -3.60 6.74
N GLU A 134 2.09 -3.29 7.55
CA GLU A 134 2.63 -4.22 8.55
C GLU A 134 1.58 -4.65 9.57
N HIS A 135 0.86 -3.69 10.15
CA HIS A 135 -0.21 -3.98 11.09
C HIS A 135 -1.32 -4.83 10.45
N TRP A 136 -1.72 -4.48 9.21
CA TRP A 136 -2.72 -5.22 8.45
C TRP A 136 -2.28 -6.67 8.21
N ALA A 137 -1.02 -6.90 7.84
CA ALA A 137 -0.46 -8.23 7.61
C ALA A 137 -0.35 -9.02 8.91
N ALA A 138 0.25 -8.45 9.96
CA ALA A 138 0.45 -9.10 11.25
C ALA A 138 -0.89 -9.51 11.92
N THR A 139 -1.90 -8.64 11.87
CA THR A 139 -3.22 -8.94 12.47
C THR A 139 -4.02 -9.98 11.69
N ARG A 140 -3.61 -10.29 10.46
CA ARG A 140 -4.18 -11.36 9.63
C ARG A 140 -3.36 -12.66 9.65
N GLY A 141 -2.28 -12.69 10.44
CA GLY A 141 -1.44 -13.88 10.62
C GLY A 141 -0.44 -14.12 9.51
N TYR A 142 -0.17 -13.13 8.64
CA TYR A 142 0.93 -13.25 7.68
C TYR A 142 2.27 -13.19 8.40
N VAL A 143 3.19 -14.06 8.04
CA VAL A 143 4.54 -14.10 8.62
C VAL A 143 5.51 -13.20 7.87
N GLU A 144 5.19 -12.85 6.62
CA GLU A 144 5.98 -11.94 5.80
C GLU A 144 5.08 -10.91 5.10
N LEU A 145 5.64 -9.70 4.96
CA LEU A 145 5.11 -8.64 4.11
C LEU A 145 6.16 -8.33 3.05
N ALA A 146 5.79 -8.47 1.78
CA ALA A 146 6.71 -8.33 0.67
C ALA A 146 6.23 -7.26 -0.32
N LEU A 147 7.17 -6.78 -1.12
CA LEU A 147 6.94 -5.87 -2.24
C LEU A 147 8.05 -6.01 -3.28
N ASP A 148 7.81 -5.45 -4.46
CA ASP A 148 8.84 -5.32 -5.48
C ASP A 148 9.03 -3.86 -5.90
N THR A 149 10.26 -3.55 -6.33
CA THR A 149 10.62 -2.23 -6.88
C THR A 149 11.74 -2.40 -7.91
N PRO A 150 11.80 -1.55 -8.97
CA PRO A 150 12.86 -1.64 -9.96
C PRO A 150 14.25 -1.57 -9.32
N CYS A 151 15.14 -2.53 -9.63
CA CYS A 151 16.52 -2.49 -9.16
C CYS A 151 17.24 -1.16 -9.50
N PRO A 152 17.05 -0.56 -10.70
CA PRO A 152 17.66 0.72 -11.03
C PRO A 152 17.14 1.90 -10.19
N ALA A 153 15.97 1.77 -9.54
CA ALA A 153 15.43 2.80 -8.66
C ALA A 153 16.07 2.76 -7.26
N ALA A 154 17.38 2.98 -7.18
CA ALA A 154 18.17 2.85 -5.94
C ALA A 154 17.59 3.64 -4.77
N HIS A 155 16.95 4.80 -5.01
CA HIS A 155 16.31 5.60 -3.98
C HIS A 155 15.09 4.89 -3.35
N LEU A 156 14.32 4.11 -4.11
CA LEU A 156 13.21 3.31 -3.59
C LEU A 156 13.74 2.09 -2.81
N VAL A 157 14.74 1.41 -3.35
CA VAL A 157 15.41 0.30 -2.64
C VAL A 157 15.95 0.79 -1.29
N ALA A 158 16.62 1.94 -1.27
CA ALA A 158 17.13 2.55 -0.03
C ALA A 158 16.00 2.92 0.93
N PHE A 159 14.90 3.49 0.43
CA PHE A 159 13.71 3.82 1.23
C PHE A 159 13.15 2.58 1.92
N TYR A 160 12.88 1.50 1.19
CA TYR A 160 12.32 0.27 1.77
C TYR A 160 13.30 -0.40 2.75
N ARG A 161 14.60 -0.43 2.43
CA ARG A 161 15.62 -0.93 3.36
C ARG A 161 15.64 -0.12 4.66
N GLY A 162 15.50 1.19 4.57
CA GLY A 162 15.37 2.08 5.74
C GLY A 162 14.09 1.83 6.57
N GLN A 163 13.10 1.12 6.02
CA GLN A 163 11.91 0.65 6.75
C GLN A 163 12.03 -0.81 7.21
N GLY A 164 13.22 -1.40 7.16
CA GLY A 164 13.51 -2.74 7.65
C GLY A 164 13.26 -3.88 6.66
N PHE A 165 12.89 -3.57 5.42
CA PHE A 165 12.80 -4.60 4.38
C PHE A 165 14.20 -5.07 3.95
N ARG A 166 14.32 -6.35 3.64
CA ARG A 166 15.55 -6.97 3.12
C ARG A 166 15.31 -7.44 1.69
N ILE A 167 16.29 -7.28 0.81
CA ILE A 167 16.25 -7.86 -0.52
C ILE A 167 16.42 -9.38 -0.36
N ILE A 168 15.47 -10.14 -0.91
CA ILE A 168 15.44 -11.62 -0.86
C ILE A 168 15.62 -12.25 -2.23
N GLY A 169 15.61 -11.46 -3.30
CA GLY A 169 15.78 -11.91 -4.67
C GLY A 169 15.55 -10.81 -5.68
N ALA A 170 15.58 -11.18 -6.94
CA ALA A 170 15.20 -10.32 -8.06
C ALA A 170 14.42 -11.14 -9.09
N VAL A 171 13.44 -10.51 -9.73
CA VAL A 171 12.59 -11.12 -10.77
C VAL A 171 12.40 -10.13 -11.91
N ARG A 172 12.52 -10.62 -13.15
CA ARG A 172 12.07 -9.86 -14.31
C ARG A 172 10.64 -10.24 -14.64
N PHE A 173 9.71 -9.37 -14.33
CA PHE A 173 8.31 -9.56 -14.69
C PHE A 173 8.13 -9.41 -16.21
N SER A 174 7.18 -10.14 -16.78
CA SER A 174 6.89 -10.11 -18.21
C SER A 174 6.63 -8.67 -18.70
N GLY A 175 7.21 -8.32 -19.85
CA GLY A 175 7.09 -7.00 -20.46
C GLY A 175 7.90 -5.87 -19.79
N LYS A 176 8.64 -6.15 -18.69
CA LYS A 176 9.48 -5.13 -18.04
C LYS A 176 10.88 -5.09 -18.61
N VAL A 177 11.41 -3.87 -18.75
CA VAL A 177 12.78 -3.63 -19.25
C VAL A 177 13.84 -3.68 -18.14
N TYR A 178 13.43 -3.97 -16.91
CA TYR A 178 14.29 -4.00 -15.72
C TYR A 178 13.99 -5.21 -14.84
N ASP A 179 14.96 -5.58 -14.00
CA ASP A 179 14.74 -6.51 -12.90
C ASP A 179 14.16 -5.78 -11.69
N SER A 180 13.17 -6.38 -11.06
CA SER A 180 12.62 -5.91 -9.78
C SER A 180 13.34 -6.59 -8.64
N ALA A 181 13.85 -5.82 -7.69
CA ALA A 181 14.25 -6.33 -6.39
C ALA A 181 12.98 -6.74 -5.63
N ILE A 182 12.97 -7.96 -5.14
CA ILE A 182 11.95 -8.47 -4.23
C ILE A 182 12.42 -8.20 -2.81
N LEU A 183 11.64 -7.45 -2.06
CA LEU A 183 11.96 -7.11 -0.68
C LEU A 183 10.89 -7.68 0.26
N SER A 184 11.32 -8.18 1.40
CA SER A 184 10.45 -8.76 2.42
C SER A 184 10.90 -8.39 3.82
N LYS A 185 9.96 -8.40 4.76
CA LYS A 185 10.20 -8.31 6.21
C LYS A 185 9.12 -9.06 6.98
N ALA A 186 9.44 -9.51 8.19
CA ALA A 186 8.44 -9.95 9.15
C ALA A 186 7.61 -8.72 9.60
N PRO A 187 6.27 -8.73 9.42
CA PRO A 187 5.44 -7.64 9.85
C PRO A 187 5.31 -7.61 11.37
N VAL A 188 5.30 -6.42 11.93
CA VAL A 188 5.12 -6.24 13.38
C VAL A 188 3.74 -5.67 13.68
N VAL A 189 3.08 -6.19 14.71
CA VAL A 189 1.88 -5.55 15.25
C VAL A 189 2.29 -4.20 15.80
N ALA A 190 1.82 -3.16 15.16
CA ALA A 190 2.30 -1.82 15.44
C ALA A 190 1.82 -1.32 16.80
N ARG A 191 2.67 -1.45 17.80
CA ARG A 191 2.70 -0.45 18.89
C ARG A 191 2.88 0.99 18.35
N THR A 192 3.43 1.11 17.15
CA THR A 192 3.69 2.37 16.44
C THR A 192 2.48 2.99 15.74
N LEU A 193 1.42 2.24 15.40
CA LEU A 193 0.17 2.86 14.96
C LEU A 193 -0.48 3.67 16.09
N ALA A 194 -0.39 3.21 17.33
CA ALA A 194 -0.84 3.96 18.49
C ALA A 194 -0.09 5.28 18.68
N ALA A 195 1.21 5.35 18.33
CA ALA A 195 1.99 6.57 18.40
C ALA A 195 1.68 7.57 17.26
N TRP A 196 1.03 7.12 16.18
CA TRP A 196 0.80 7.93 14.99
C TRP A 196 -0.65 8.34 14.80
N THR A 197 -1.55 7.53 15.29
CA THR A 197 -2.97 7.67 15.06
C THR A 197 -3.68 7.68 16.39
N HIS A 198 -3.79 8.84 16.93
CA HIS A 198 -4.53 9.00 18.17
C HIS A 198 -6.04 8.99 17.99
N GLN A 199 -6.54 8.84 16.77
CA GLN A 199 -7.97 8.87 16.49
C GLN A 199 -8.35 7.93 15.37
N VAL A 200 -9.29 7.05 15.64
CA VAL A 200 -9.99 6.24 14.65
C VAL A 200 -11.38 6.83 14.50
N ALA A 201 -11.75 7.25 13.30
CA ALA A 201 -13.13 7.64 13.02
C ALA A 201 -13.94 6.40 12.63
N LEU A 202 -15.04 6.18 13.32
CA LEU A 202 -16.06 5.22 12.92
C LEU A 202 -17.02 5.89 11.91
N PRO A 203 -17.68 5.12 11.02
CA PRO A 203 -18.74 5.65 10.18
C PRO A 203 -19.80 6.35 11.05
N GLY A 204 -20.01 7.67 10.83
CA GLY A 204 -20.91 8.47 11.65
C GLY A 204 -20.22 9.49 12.55
N ASP A 205 -19.01 9.95 12.19
CA ASP A 205 -18.26 11.08 12.80
C ASP A 205 -17.89 10.97 14.28
N ARG A 206 -17.87 9.76 14.85
CA ARG A 206 -17.36 9.57 16.20
C ARG A 206 -15.90 9.12 16.16
N PHE A 207 -15.02 9.92 16.73
CA PHE A 207 -13.62 9.57 16.94
C PHE A 207 -13.50 8.67 18.16
N VAL A 208 -12.86 7.51 18.00
CA VAL A 208 -12.48 6.66 19.11
C VAL A 208 -10.99 6.86 19.37
N ARG A 209 -10.63 7.27 20.56
CA ARG A 209 -9.24 7.29 21.02
C ARG A 209 -8.90 5.89 21.51
N PHE A 210 -7.84 5.32 20.99
CA PHE A 210 -7.23 4.17 21.63
C PHE A 210 -6.33 4.69 22.78
N ALA A 211 -6.59 4.22 23.97
CA ALA A 211 -5.67 4.41 25.10
C ALA A 211 -4.35 3.69 24.77
N ALA A 212 -3.23 4.35 25.08
CA ALA A 212 -1.89 3.83 24.92
C ALA A 212 -1.68 2.60 25.82
#